data_c72449122596155b95b94b79babfad1c
#
_entry.id   c72449122596155b95b94b79babfad1c
#
_cell.length_a   1.000
_cell.length_b   1.000
_cell.length_c   1.000
_cell.angle_alpha   90.00
_cell.angle_beta   90.00
_cell.angle_gamma   90.00
#
_symmetry.space_group_name_H-M   'P 1'
#
loop_
_entity.id
_entity.type
_entity.pdbx_description
1 polymer ?
#
loop_
_entity_poly.entity_id
_entity_poly.type
_entity_poly.pdbx_seq_one_letter_code
_entity_poly.pdbx_strand_id
1 'polypeptide(L)'
;MVKKVAVINDLSGLGKCSLTAAIPVLSVMGVQACPLPTAILSNQTGYESYFYDDYTDHIDAYAEEWKKRNLTIDGIYTGFLGSELQAEKILNFINAFRRPETLLLVDPVMGDGGQTYDIYTETFGKQMRKLVERADVITPNLTELCILTDTDYTALTAQKASPDYLNIIADTGKCLLDMGIGTVIVTGIIYQSPSDATEKYYNLVMEKEQVTSISSDIHGGSYSGTGDLLASIVCAGMVRGDTATDSVKRAVTFLETALIETAREQIPRNDGINFEPYLKLLM
;
A
#
# COMPACT_ATOMS: atom_id res chain seq x y z
N MET A 1 -10.03 19.97 -13.90
CA MET A 1 -10.93 18.80 -13.70
C MET A 1 -10.51 18.06 -12.45
N VAL A 2 -11.45 17.40 -11.76
CA VAL A 2 -11.10 16.53 -10.62
C VAL A 2 -10.32 15.32 -11.16
N LYS A 3 -9.17 15.03 -10.54
CA LYS A 3 -8.34 13.88 -10.85
C LYS A 3 -9.06 12.58 -10.47
N LYS A 4 -8.85 11.51 -11.24
CA LYS A 4 -9.51 10.21 -11.04
C LYS A 4 -8.49 9.11 -10.85
N VAL A 5 -8.71 8.26 -9.85
CA VAL A 5 -7.87 7.08 -9.57
C VAL A 5 -8.73 5.82 -9.62
N ALA A 6 -8.36 4.86 -10.46
CA ALA A 6 -8.89 3.51 -10.37
C ALA A 6 -8.27 2.84 -9.14
N VAL A 7 -9.09 2.50 -8.16
CA VAL A 7 -8.65 1.81 -6.94
C VAL A 7 -9.07 0.34 -7.04
N ILE A 8 -8.08 -0.53 -7.18
CA ILE A 8 -8.24 -1.97 -7.39
C ILE A 8 -7.86 -2.69 -6.10
N ASN A 9 -8.84 -3.03 -5.30
CA ASN A 9 -8.66 -3.62 -3.98
C ASN A 9 -9.95 -4.34 -3.55
N ASP A 10 -9.94 -5.10 -2.46
CA ASP A 10 -11.17 -5.69 -1.93
C ASP A 10 -12.09 -4.65 -1.27
N LEU A 11 -13.35 -5.00 -1.15
CA LEU A 11 -14.35 -4.26 -0.38
C LEU A 11 -14.70 -5.05 0.89
N SER A 12 -14.00 -4.79 1.97
CA SER A 12 -14.30 -5.36 3.29
C SER A 12 -15.27 -4.46 4.05
N GLY A 13 -16.43 -5.02 4.44
CA GLY A 13 -17.49 -4.26 5.12
C GLY A 13 -17.10 -3.79 6.53
N LEU A 14 -16.28 -4.59 7.24
CA LEU A 14 -15.76 -4.27 8.57
C LEU A 14 -14.24 -4.42 8.58
N GLY A 15 -13.53 -3.53 9.30
CA GLY A 15 -12.08 -3.59 9.52
C GLY A 15 -11.28 -2.41 9.01
N LYS A 16 -11.90 -1.40 8.37
CA LYS A 16 -11.31 -0.13 7.95
C LYS A 16 -10.03 -0.30 7.10
N CYS A 17 -10.09 -1.16 6.10
CA CYS A 17 -8.99 -1.47 5.19
C CYS A 17 -9.43 -1.36 3.72
N SER A 18 -8.51 -1.54 2.82
CA SER A 18 -8.76 -1.69 1.38
C SER A 18 -9.64 -0.56 0.81
N LEU A 19 -10.70 -0.85 0.07
CA LEU A 19 -11.58 0.19 -0.52
C LEU A 19 -12.27 1.05 0.53
N THR A 20 -12.62 0.50 1.71
CA THR A 20 -13.27 1.30 2.77
C THR A 20 -12.33 2.34 3.40
N ALA A 21 -11.02 2.12 3.34
CA ALA A 21 -10.00 3.09 3.71
C ALA A 21 -9.66 4.04 2.54
N ALA A 22 -9.48 3.51 1.34
CA ALA A 22 -9.03 4.28 0.18
C ALA A 22 -10.06 5.33 -0.31
N ILE A 23 -11.34 4.97 -0.37
CA ILE A 23 -12.40 5.87 -0.90
C ILE A 23 -12.49 7.18 -0.10
N PRO A 24 -12.63 7.17 1.24
CA PRO A 24 -12.72 8.42 2.00
C PRO A 24 -11.43 9.24 1.95
N VAL A 25 -10.26 8.60 1.94
CA VAL A 25 -8.96 9.27 1.85
C VAL A 25 -8.82 10.01 0.51
N LEU A 26 -9.00 9.33 -0.61
CA LEU A 26 -8.91 9.98 -1.92
C LEU A 26 -9.93 11.11 -2.04
N SER A 27 -11.18 10.87 -1.58
CA SER A 27 -12.25 11.86 -1.69
C SER A 27 -11.96 13.13 -0.90
N VAL A 28 -11.48 13.02 0.34
CA VAL A 28 -11.14 14.19 1.16
C VAL A 28 -9.94 14.96 0.61
N MET A 29 -9.01 14.26 -0.06
CA MET A 29 -7.88 14.87 -0.77
C MET A 29 -8.27 15.46 -2.13
N GLY A 30 -9.56 15.49 -2.50
CA GLY A 30 -10.05 16.09 -3.74
C GLY A 30 -9.81 15.23 -5.00
N VAL A 31 -9.59 13.94 -4.83
CA VAL A 31 -9.40 12.95 -5.90
C VAL A 31 -10.62 12.03 -5.96
N GLN A 32 -11.19 11.84 -7.16
CA GLN A 32 -12.27 10.88 -7.34
C GLN A 32 -11.74 9.45 -7.30
N ALA A 33 -12.11 8.68 -6.29
CA ALA A 33 -11.93 7.24 -6.30
C ALA A 33 -12.91 6.58 -7.28
N CYS A 34 -12.39 5.72 -8.17
CA CYS A 34 -13.15 4.85 -9.06
C CYS A 34 -12.89 3.40 -8.62
N PRO A 35 -13.68 2.83 -7.70
CA PRO A 35 -13.39 1.51 -7.14
C PRO A 35 -13.65 0.40 -8.17
N LEU A 36 -12.70 -0.56 -8.25
CA LEU A 36 -12.82 -1.83 -8.94
C LEU A 36 -12.57 -2.93 -7.90
N PRO A 37 -13.63 -3.55 -7.36
CA PRO A 37 -13.47 -4.58 -6.33
C PRO A 37 -12.77 -5.83 -6.87
N THR A 38 -11.85 -6.40 -6.09
CA THR A 38 -11.24 -7.72 -6.34
C THR A 38 -11.97 -8.82 -5.60
N ALA A 39 -12.56 -8.50 -4.45
CA ALA A 39 -13.42 -9.36 -3.66
C ALA A 39 -14.40 -8.50 -2.86
N ILE A 40 -15.50 -9.09 -2.41
CA ILE A 40 -16.44 -8.47 -1.47
C ILE A 40 -16.48 -9.35 -0.22
N LEU A 41 -16.10 -8.77 0.92
CA LEU A 41 -16.04 -9.45 2.19
C LEU A 41 -16.99 -8.82 3.21
N SER A 42 -17.57 -9.66 4.09
CA SER A 42 -18.33 -9.15 5.23
C SER A 42 -17.45 -8.35 6.18
N ASN A 43 -16.21 -8.79 6.35
CA ASN A 43 -15.17 -8.22 7.19
C ASN A 43 -13.80 -8.69 6.68
N GLN A 44 -12.75 -7.97 7.01
CA GLN A 44 -11.40 -8.30 6.58
C GLN A 44 -10.94 -9.68 7.11
N THR A 45 -9.96 -10.29 6.44
CA THR A 45 -9.54 -11.70 6.63
C THR A 45 -8.84 -12.00 7.97
N GLY A 46 -8.46 -10.99 8.76
CA GLY A 46 -7.84 -11.17 10.08
C GLY A 46 -8.83 -11.57 11.18
N TYR A 47 -10.15 -11.53 10.95
CA TYR A 47 -11.13 -12.06 11.88
C TYR A 47 -11.21 -13.60 11.77
N GLU A 48 -11.70 -14.26 12.81
CA GLU A 48 -11.82 -15.74 12.86
C GLU A 48 -12.68 -16.33 11.74
N SER A 49 -13.64 -15.56 11.25
CA SER A 49 -14.50 -15.95 10.14
C SER A 49 -14.94 -14.73 9.35
N TYR A 50 -15.19 -14.94 8.08
CA TYR A 50 -15.68 -13.93 7.16
C TYR A 50 -16.41 -14.57 5.99
N PHE A 51 -17.38 -13.88 5.41
CA PHE A 51 -17.92 -14.20 4.10
C PHE A 51 -16.98 -13.60 3.04
N TYR A 52 -16.71 -14.37 2.01
CA TYR A 52 -15.84 -13.97 0.89
C TYR A 52 -16.54 -14.29 -0.43
N ASP A 53 -16.69 -13.27 -1.27
CA ASP A 53 -17.17 -13.41 -2.63
C ASP A 53 -16.08 -12.94 -3.59
N ASP A 54 -15.54 -13.88 -4.38
CA ASP A 54 -14.49 -13.60 -5.37
C ASP A 54 -15.07 -12.83 -6.56
N TYR A 55 -14.53 -11.63 -6.81
CA TYR A 55 -15.04 -10.77 -7.87
C TYR A 55 -14.28 -10.91 -9.20
N THR A 56 -13.44 -11.95 -9.35
CA THR A 56 -12.56 -12.17 -10.52
C THR A 56 -13.34 -12.16 -11.85
N ASP A 57 -14.48 -12.81 -11.91
CA ASP A 57 -15.29 -12.94 -13.13
C ASP A 57 -15.92 -11.61 -13.60
N HIS A 58 -15.97 -10.62 -12.72
CA HIS A 58 -16.58 -9.32 -13.01
C HIS A 58 -15.59 -8.25 -13.48
N ILE A 59 -14.28 -8.44 -13.29
CA ILE A 59 -13.24 -7.45 -13.59
C ILE A 59 -13.29 -7.01 -15.05
N ASP A 60 -13.41 -7.97 -15.98
CA ASP A 60 -13.44 -7.65 -17.42
C ASP A 60 -14.70 -6.86 -17.79
N ALA A 61 -15.85 -7.18 -17.18
CA ALA A 61 -17.10 -6.46 -17.41
C ALA A 61 -17.00 -4.99 -16.94
N TYR A 62 -16.34 -4.74 -15.78
CA TYR A 62 -16.02 -3.38 -15.33
C TYR A 62 -15.17 -2.62 -16.35
N ALA A 63 -14.08 -3.25 -16.79
CA ALA A 63 -13.17 -2.65 -17.76
C ALA A 63 -13.90 -2.29 -19.06
N GLU A 64 -14.75 -3.20 -19.57
CA GLU A 64 -15.52 -2.95 -20.80
C GLU A 64 -16.51 -1.78 -20.66
N GLU A 65 -17.22 -1.67 -19.53
CA GLU A 65 -18.13 -0.53 -19.30
C GLU A 65 -17.38 0.80 -19.20
N TRP A 66 -16.18 0.80 -18.59
CA TRP A 66 -15.35 2.00 -18.51
C TRP A 66 -14.75 2.39 -19.87
N LYS A 67 -14.37 1.40 -20.70
CA LYS A 67 -13.95 1.64 -22.11
C LYS A 67 -15.06 2.28 -22.94
N LYS A 68 -16.30 1.77 -22.85
CA LYS A 68 -17.45 2.33 -23.59
C LYS A 68 -17.70 3.81 -23.25
N ARG A 69 -17.32 4.24 -22.04
CA ARG A 69 -17.45 5.63 -21.57
C ARG A 69 -16.21 6.48 -21.87
N ASN A 70 -15.19 5.93 -22.53
CA ASN A 70 -13.92 6.60 -22.77
C ASN A 70 -13.33 7.17 -21.46
N LEU A 71 -13.43 6.40 -20.36
CA LEU A 71 -12.94 6.83 -19.06
C LEU A 71 -11.45 7.12 -19.14
N THR A 72 -11.06 8.32 -18.72
CA THR A 72 -9.66 8.69 -18.52
C THR A 72 -9.37 8.70 -17.04
N ILE A 73 -8.27 8.06 -16.63
CA ILE A 73 -7.81 7.97 -15.26
C ILE A 73 -6.42 8.59 -15.13
N ASP A 74 -6.20 9.32 -14.04
CA ASP A 74 -4.94 9.99 -13.74
C ASP A 74 -4.03 9.11 -12.89
N GLY A 75 -4.59 8.11 -12.21
CA GLY A 75 -3.85 7.12 -11.42
C GLY A 75 -4.54 5.77 -11.38
N ILE A 76 -3.73 4.73 -11.19
CA ILE A 76 -4.17 3.37 -10.87
C ILE A 76 -3.47 2.99 -9.57
N TYR A 77 -4.24 2.58 -8.58
CA TYR A 77 -3.75 2.04 -7.31
C TYR A 77 -4.23 0.60 -7.17
N THR A 78 -3.31 -0.36 -7.02
CA THR A 78 -3.62 -1.76 -6.77
C THR A 78 -3.20 -2.14 -5.35
N GLY A 79 -4.08 -2.82 -4.62
CA GLY A 79 -3.83 -3.43 -3.33
C GLY A 79 -4.05 -4.95 -3.39
N PHE A 80 -4.92 -5.47 -2.53
CA PHE A 80 -5.19 -6.90 -2.42
C PHE A 80 -5.74 -7.51 -3.72
N LEU A 81 -5.10 -8.60 -4.15
CA LEU A 81 -5.55 -9.46 -5.23
C LEU A 81 -5.73 -10.88 -4.70
N GLY A 82 -6.86 -11.51 -5.00
CA GLY A 82 -7.23 -12.82 -4.44
C GLY A 82 -6.67 -14.02 -5.19
N SER A 83 -6.07 -13.83 -6.39
CA SER A 83 -5.57 -14.95 -7.20
C SER A 83 -4.61 -14.51 -8.30
N GLU A 84 -3.89 -15.48 -8.88
CA GLU A 84 -3.02 -15.28 -10.04
C GLU A 84 -3.82 -14.77 -11.26
N LEU A 85 -5.04 -15.28 -11.45
CA LEU A 85 -5.93 -14.87 -12.53
C LEU A 85 -6.34 -13.41 -12.38
N GLN A 86 -6.58 -12.94 -11.15
CA GLN A 86 -6.83 -11.53 -10.91
C GLN A 86 -5.63 -10.67 -11.31
N ALA A 87 -4.43 -11.06 -10.91
CA ALA A 87 -3.22 -10.33 -11.29
C ALA A 87 -3.06 -10.22 -12.81
N GLU A 88 -3.36 -11.30 -13.56
CA GLU A 88 -3.37 -11.27 -15.01
C GLU A 88 -4.43 -10.30 -15.58
N LYS A 89 -5.65 -10.36 -15.08
CA LYS A 89 -6.73 -9.45 -15.49
C LYS A 89 -6.40 -7.98 -15.19
N ILE A 90 -5.77 -7.72 -14.05
CA ILE A 90 -5.32 -6.36 -13.70
C ILE A 90 -4.18 -5.88 -14.60
N LEU A 91 -3.26 -6.75 -14.99
CA LEU A 91 -2.27 -6.41 -16.03
C LEU A 91 -2.94 -6.01 -17.35
N ASN A 92 -4.00 -6.72 -17.76
CA ASN A 92 -4.80 -6.37 -18.94
C ASN A 92 -5.54 -5.05 -18.76
N PHE A 93 -6.09 -4.79 -17.58
CA PHE A 93 -6.70 -3.50 -17.24
C PHE A 93 -5.70 -2.35 -17.34
N ILE A 94 -4.50 -2.52 -16.76
CA ILE A 94 -3.42 -1.53 -16.85
C ILE A 94 -3.07 -1.25 -18.32
N ASN A 95 -2.90 -2.29 -19.14
CA ASN A 95 -2.62 -2.12 -20.57
C ASN A 95 -3.70 -1.32 -21.32
N ALA A 96 -4.96 -1.45 -20.89
CA ALA A 96 -6.09 -0.79 -21.54
C ALA A 96 -6.28 0.67 -21.12
N PHE A 97 -5.95 1.03 -19.86
CA PHE A 97 -6.28 2.32 -19.27
C PHE A 97 -5.08 3.20 -18.95
N ARG A 98 -3.88 2.63 -18.76
CA ARG A 98 -2.68 3.40 -18.45
C ARG A 98 -2.22 4.20 -19.65
N ARG A 99 -1.98 5.47 -19.44
CA ARG A 99 -1.34 6.41 -20.37
C ARG A 99 0.01 6.86 -19.81
N PRO A 100 0.89 7.49 -20.60
CA PRO A 100 2.19 7.94 -20.10
C PRO A 100 2.13 8.83 -18.85
N GLU A 101 1.05 9.61 -18.69
CA GLU A 101 0.82 10.50 -17.57
C GLU A 101 0.04 9.85 -16.41
N THR A 102 -0.43 8.61 -16.56
CA THR A 102 -1.19 7.89 -15.53
C THR A 102 -0.22 7.29 -14.51
N LEU A 103 -0.27 7.75 -13.27
CA LEU A 103 0.48 7.17 -12.16
C LEU A 103 0.03 5.73 -11.90
N LEU A 104 0.96 4.78 -11.80
CA LEU A 104 0.69 3.43 -11.33
C LEU A 104 1.37 3.20 -9.98
N LEU A 105 0.56 3.13 -8.92
CA LEU A 105 0.99 2.71 -7.60
C LEU A 105 0.58 1.26 -7.37
N VAL A 106 1.55 0.41 -7.01
CA VAL A 106 1.32 -0.99 -6.63
C VAL A 106 1.68 -1.18 -5.17
N ASP A 107 0.68 -1.51 -4.36
CA ASP A 107 0.89 -2.04 -3.01
C ASP A 107 0.97 -3.57 -3.14
N PRO A 108 2.17 -4.17 -2.97
CA PRO A 108 2.40 -5.56 -3.36
C PRO A 108 1.99 -6.53 -2.24
N VAL A 109 0.70 -6.55 -1.91
CA VAL A 109 0.13 -7.31 -0.79
C VAL A 109 0.40 -8.80 -0.93
N MET A 110 1.43 -9.32 -0.24
CA MET A 110 1.87 -10.72 -0.27
C MET A 110 2.13 -11.33 1.10
N GLY A 111 2.38 -10.53 2.12
CA GLY A 111 2.69 -11.02 3.46
C GLY A 111 3.05 -9.92 4.45
N ASP A 112 3.21 -10.29 5.71
CA ASP A 112 3.63 -9.39 6.79
C ASP A 112 4.36 -10.18 7.90
N GLY A 113 5.23 -9.51 8.67
CA GLY A 113 5.93 -10.11 9.82
C GLY A 113 6.81 -11.31 9.46
N GLY A 114 7.34 -11.39 8.24
CA GLY A 114 8.16 -12.51 7.75
C GLY A 114 7.33 -13.72 7.28
N GLN A 115 6.01 -13.61 7.20
CA GLN A 115 5.10 -14.67 6.76
C GLN A 115 4.34 -14.23 5.53
N THR A 116 4.15 -15.14 4.58
CA THR A 116 3.26 -14.91 3.44
C THR A 116 1.81 -15.14 3.84
N TYR A 117 0.88 -14.43 3.18
CA TYR A 117 -0.54 -14.70 3.35
C TYR A 117 -0.95 -16.03 2.71
N ASP A 118 -2.07 -16.63 3.17
CA ASP A 118 -2.56 -17.93 2.71
C ASP A 118 -2.80 -18.02 1.19
N ILE A 119 -3.10 -16.90 0.55
CA ILE A 119 -3.30 -16.82 -0.90
C ILE A 119 -1.99 -16.85 -1.70
N TYR A 120 -0.84 -16.70 -1.02
CA TYR A 120 0.45 -16.63 -1.70
C TYR A 120 0.87 -18.00 -2.25
N THR A 121 1.15 -18.06 -3.53
CA THR A 121 1.83 -19.15 -4.23
C THR A 121 3.02 -18.59 -4.98
N GLU A 122 3.97 -19.43 -5.38
CA GLU A 122 5.08 -18.98 -6.25
C GLU A 122 4.58 -18.35 -7.55
N THR A 123 3.48 -18.90 -8.12
CA THR A 123 2.89 -18.36 -9.35
C THR A 123 2.27 -16.99 -9.10
N PHE A 124 1.55 -16.82 -7.98
CA PHE A 124 1.04 -15.51 -7.57
C PHE A 124 2.18 -14.49 -7.39
N GLY A 125 3.27 -14.87 -6.71
CA GLY A 125 4.44 -14.01 -6.54
C GLY A 125 5.06 -13.59 -7.88
N LYS A 126 5.14 -14.50 -8.87
CA LYS A 126 5.61 -14.17 -10.24
C LYS A 126 4.69 -13.18 -10.95
N GLN A 127 3.37 -13.27 -10.77
CA GLN A 127 2.43 -12.31 -11.36
C GLN A 127 2.51 -10.96 -10.65
N MET A 128 2.65 -10.94 -9.31
CA MET A 128 2.84 -9.72 -8.56
C MET A 128 4.13 -8.98 -8.98
N ARG A 129 5.24 -9.71 -9.19
CA ARG A 129 6.48 -9.12 -9.74
C ARG A 129 6.24 -8.42 -11.08
N LYS A 130 5.44 -8.99 -11.99
CA LYS A 130 5.09 -8.33 -13.27
C LYS A 130 4.29 -7.04 -13.10
N LEU A 131 3.45 -6.94 -12.05
CA LEU A 131 2.77 -5.70 -11.71
C LEU A 131 3.77 -4.67 -11.17
N VAL A 132 4.63 -5.09 -10.25
CA VAL A 132 5.69 -4.27 -9.64
C VAL A 132 6.65 -3.71 -10.69
N GLU A 133 7.10 -4.52 -11.64
CA GLU A 133 7.98 -4.10 -12.76
C GLU A 133 7.39 -3.00 -13.64
N ARG A 134 6.08 -2.80 -13.58
CA ARG A 134 5.37 -1.74 -14.33
C ARG A 134 5.06 -0.51 -13.51
N ALA A 135 5.25 -0.57 -12.20
CA ALA A 135 4.86 0.49 -11.29
C ALA A 135 5.76 1.73 -11.42
N ASP A 136 5.17 2.90 -11.23
CA ASP A 136 5.91 4.14 -10.97
C ASP A 136 6.29 4.21 -9.49
N VAL A 137 5.41 3.69 -8.62
CA VAL A 137 5.57 3.69 -7.16
C VAL A 137 5.15 2.34 -6.60
N ILE A 138 5.91 1.81 -5.65
CA ILE A 138 5.53 0.64 -4.86
C ILE A 138 5.64 0.93 -3.36
N THR A 139 4.81 0.26 -2.55
CA THR A 139 4.72 0.47 -1.09
C THR A 139 4.98 -0.80 -0.26
N PRO A 140 6.04 -1.58 -0.55
CA PRO A 140 6.26 -2.83 0.16
C PRO A 140 6.53 -2.61 1.65
N ASN A 141 5.98 -3.47 2.51
CA ASN A 141 6.50 -3.68 3.85
C ASN A 141 7.82 -4.49 3.78
N LEU A 142 8.46 -4.72 4.93
CA LEU A 142 9.77 -5.39 4.96
C LEU A 142 9.70 -6.85 4.47
N THR A 143 8.59 -7.55 4.70
CA THR A 143 8.37 -8.92 4.20
C THR A 143 8.26 -8.93 2.67
N GLU A 144 7.47 -8.04 2.15
CA GLU A 144 7.25 -7.88 0.71
C GLU A 144 8.52 -7.43 -0.02
N LEU A 145 9.28 -6.51 0.59
CA LEU A 145 10.62 -6.15 0.09
C LEU A 145 11.49 -7.40 -0.05
N CYS A 146 11.57 -8.24 1.00
CA CYS A 146 12.37 -9.46 0.99
C CYS A 146 11.89 -10.44 -0.09
N ILE A 147 10.57 -10.62 -0.26
CA ILE A 147 10.00 -11.44 -1.34
C ILE A 147 10.38 -10.90 -2.71
N LEU A 148 10.27 -9.59 -2.93
CA LEU A 148 10.56 -8.96 -4.22
C LEU A 148 12.04 -9.00 -4.60
N THR A 149 12.93 -8.99 -3.62
CA THR A 149 14.39 -8.96 -3.80
C THR A 149 15.07 -10.31 -3.59
N ASP A 150 14.29 -11.37 -3.35
CA ASP A 150 14.79 -12.72 -3.00
C ASP A 150 15.76 -12.70 -1.79
N THR A 151 15.52 -11.79 -0.83
CA THR A 151 16.31 -11.63 0.39
C THR A 151 15.71 -12.45 1.53
N ASP A 152 16.55 -13.07 2.36
CA ASP A 152 16.08 -13.77 3.55
C ASP A 152 15.65 -12.76 4.63
N TYR A 153 14.36 -12.80 5.01
CA TYR A 153 13.77 -11.89 5.99
C TYR A 153 14.44 -12.03 7.37
N THR A 154 14.75 -13.26 7.79
CA THR A 154 15.39 -13.51 9.09
C THR A 154 16.80 -12.96 9.12
N ALA A 155 17.57 -13.16 8.04
CA ALA A 155 18.92 -12.62 7.93
C ALA A 155 18.94 -11.09 7.90
N LEU A 156 17.97 -10.47 7.21
CA LEU A 156 17.84 -9.00 7.17
C LEU A 156 17.48 -8.44 8.55
N THR A 157 16.47 -9.01 9.21
CA THR A 157 16.00 -8.53 10.51
C THR A 157 16.97 -8.81 11.65
N ALA A 158 17.83 -9.82 11.54
CA ALA A 158 18.91 -10.07 12.48
C ALA A 158 19.92 -8.90 12.55
N GLN A 159 19.97 -8.04 11.53
CA GLN A 159 20.82 -6.86 11.49
C GLN A 159 20.20 -5.61 12.16
N LYS A 160 19.03 -5.74 12.77
CA LYS A 160 18.29 -4.63 13.42
C LYS A 160 19.11 -3.88 14.48
N ALA A 161 20.09 -4.51 15.09
CA ALA A 161 20.98 -3.86 16.07
C ALA A 161 22.10 -3.00 15.42
N SER A 162 22.26 -3.06 14.10
CA SER A 162 23.26 -2.25 13.38
C SER A 162 22.85 -0.80 13.33
N PRO A 163 23.76 0.16 13.56
CA PRO A 163 23.49 1.58 13.33
C PRO A 163 23.19 1.90 11.86
N ASP A 164 23.60 1.02 10.95
CA ASP A 164 23.37 1.15 9.49
C ASP A 164 22.12 0.41 8.99
N TYR A 165 21.25 -0.06 9.89
CA TYR A 165 20.13 -0.94 9.51
C TYR A 165 19.23 -0.35 8.41
N LEU A 166 18.90 0.95 8.48
CA LEU A 166 18.10 1.59 7.44
C LEU A 166 18.83 1.67 6.09
N ASN A 167 20.17 1.85 6.10
CA ASN A 167 20.97 1.81 4.88
C ASN A 167 21.01 0.40 4.28
N ILE A 168 21.10 -0.63 5.12
CA ILE A 168 21.06 -2.04 4.66
C ILE A 168 19.71 -2.35 3.98
N ILE A 169 18.60 -1.88 4.54
CA ILE A 169 17.27 -2.04 3.92
C ILE A 169 17.22 -1.26 2.59
N ALA A 170 17.73 -0.05 2.56
CA ALA A 170 17.78 0.75 1.35
C ALA A 170 18.62 0.06 0.25
N ASP A 171 19.80 -0.47 0.62
CA ASP A 171 20.65 -1.22 -0.32
C ASP A 171 19.95 -2.48 -0.86
N THR A 172 19.18 -3.17 -0.02
CA THR A 172 18.36 -4.32 -0.43
C THR A 172 17.34 -3.92 -1.50
N GLY A 173 16.69 -2.76 -1.35
CA GLY A 173 15.67 -2.27 -2.30
C GLY A 173 16.21 -1.64 -3.58
N LYS A 174 17.53 -1.37 -3.70
CA LYS A 174 18.11 -0.71 -4.88
C LYS A 174 17.84 -1.44 -6.18
N CYS A 175 17.87 -2.77 -6.18
CA CYS A 175 17.61 -3.56 -7.38
C CYS A 175 16.22 -3.30 -7.97
N LEU A 176 15.23 -2.91 -7.15
CA LEU A 176 13.89 -2.55 -7.61
C LEU A 176 13.89 -1.22 -8.39
N LEU A 177 14.69 -0.23 -7.94
CA LEU A 177 14.91 1.01 -8.69
C LEU A 177 15.65 0.73 -10.02
N ASP A 178 16.60 -0.20 -10.03
CA ASP A 178 17.35 -0.60 -11.23
C ASP A 178 16.45 -1.31 -12.27
N MET A 179 15.33 -1.89 -11.84
CA MET A 179 14.29 -2.43 -12.74
C MET A 179 13.48 -1.35 -13.45
N GLY A 180 13.64 -0.08 -13.06
CA GLY A 180 12.95 1.06 -13.66
C GLY A 180 11.78 1.62 -12.85
N ILE A 181 11.55 1.11 -11.63
CA ILE A 181 10.55 1.66 -10.70
C ILE A 181 11.04 3.05 -10.26
N GLY A 182 10.17 4.06 -10.38
CA GLY A 182 10.55 5.44 -10.06
C GLY A 182 10.75 5.69 -8.57
N THR A 183 9.90 5.09 -7.72
CA THR A 183 9.93 5.27 -6.27
C THR A 183 9.58 3.96 -5.54
N VAL A 184 10.41 3.59 -4.58
CA VAL A 184 10.17 2.47 -3.65
C VAL A 184 9.96 3.04 -2.24
N ILE A 185 8.80 2.78 -1.64
CA ILE A 185 8.49 3.23 -0.28
C ILE A 185 8.43 2.01 0.62
N VAL A 186 9.53 1.72 1.35
CA VAL A 186 9.54 0.62 2.32
C VAL A 186 8.87 1.07 3.60
N THR A 187 7.76 0.42 3.97
CA THR A 187 6.88 0.85 5.05
C THR A 187 7.03 0.04 6.34
N GLY A 188 6.69 0.66 7.47
CA GLY A 188 6.49 -0.03 8.74
C GLY A 188 7.75 -0.66 9.36
N ILE A 189 8.93 -0.13 9.10
CA ILE A 189 10.19 -0.62 9.67
C ILE A 189 10.26 -0.21 11.14
N ILE A 190 10.29 -1.18 12.05
CA ILE A 190 10.47 -0.93 13.48
C ILE A 190 11.98 -0.95 13.79
N TYR A 191 12.52 0.19 14.22
CA TYR A 191 13.95 0.35 14.49
C TYR A 191 14.19 1.40 15.56
N GLN A 192 15.25 1.20 16.37
CA GLN A 192 15.79 2.21 17.26
C GLN A 192 17.11 2.72 16.68
N SER A 193 17.07 3.90 16.06
CA SER A 193 18.29 4.56 15.59
C SER A 193 19.19 4.95 16.77
N PRO A 194 20.52 5.05 16.60
CA PRO A 194 21.42 5.51 17.66
C PRO A 194 21.09 6.89 18.26
N SER A 195 20.34 7.70 17.54
CA SER A 195 19.85 9.01 17.99
C SER A 195 18.50 8.96 18.71
N ASP A 196 17.81 7.83 18.68
CA ASP A 196 16.46 7.69 19.25
C ASP A 196 16.50 7.14 20.68
N ALA A 197 15.66 7.69 21.55
CA ALA A 197 15.51 7.19 22.92
C ALA A 197 14.76 5.85 22.97
N THR A 198 13.87 5.59 22.00
CA THR A 198 13.00 4.42 21.90
C THR A 198 12.92 3.92 20.45
N GLU A 199 12.37 2.73 20.26
CA GLU A 199 12.01 2.25 18.93
C GLU A 199 10.95 3.17 18.29
N LYS A 200 11.05 3.32 16.97
CA LYS A 200 10.11 4.07 16.13
C LYS A 200 9.69 3.26 14.91
N TYR A 201 8.60 3.65 14.29
CA TYR A 201 8.31 3.28 12.91
C TYR A 201 9.11 4.18 11.96
N TYR A 202 9.72 3.55 10.97
CA TYR A 202 10.39 4.23 9.86
C TYR A 202 9.76 3.84 8.54
N ASN A 203 9.66 4.81 7.63
CA ASN A 203 9.32 4.59 6.23
C ASN A 203 10.48 5.14 5.41
N LEU A 204 10.99 4.35 4.46
CA LEU A 204 12.07 4.76 3.56
C LEU A 204 11.47 5.10 2.21
N VAL A 205 11.60 6.36 1.79
CA VAL A 205 11.29 6.79 0.42
C VAL A 205 12.57 6.75 -0.38
N MET A 206 12.64 5.84 -1.32
CA MET A 206 13.81 5.58 -2.14
C MET A 206 13.53 6.00 -3.57
N GLU A 207 14.32 6.91 -4.08
CA GLU A 207 14.36 7.36 -5.46
C GLU A 207 15.79 7.19 -5.98
N LYS A 208 16.01 7.26 -7.29
CA LYS A 208 17.29 6.91 -7.91
C LYS A 208 18.51 7.61 -7.27
N GLU A 209 18.37 8.88 -6.92
CA GLU A 209 19.48 9.72 -6.40
C GLU A 209 19.36 9.99 -4.89
N GLN A 210 18.28 9.53 -4.25
CA GLN A 210 17.99 9.92 -2.88
C GLN A 210 17.25 8.83 -2.10
N VAL A 211 17.63 8.68 -0.84
CA VAL A 211 16.88 7.93 0.16
C VAL A 211 16.52 8.86 1.30
N THR A 212 15.24 8.94 1.61
CA THR A 212 14.72 9.76 2.72
C THR A 212 14.04 8.86 3.75
N SER A 213 14.46 8.93 5.00
CA SER A 213 13.80 8.24 6.11
C SER A 213 12.81 9.18 6.81
N ILE A 214 11.60 8.70 7.07
CA ILE A 214 10.54 9.42 7.76
C ILE A 214 10.08 8.54 8.92
N SER A 215 10.17 9.06 10.15
CA SER A 215 9.83 8.29 11.35
C SER A 215 8.63 8.86 12.09
N SER A 216 7.98 8.01 12.88
CA SER A 216 6.96 8.36 13.87
C SER A 216 7.14 7.52 15.13
N ASP A 217 6.57 7.99 16.24
CA ASP A 217 6.55 7.22 17.47
C ASP A 217 5.59 6.02 17.34
N ILE A 218 5.84 4.96 18.12
CA ILE A 218 4.99 3.77 18.16
C ILE A 218 3.86 4.02 19.16
N HIS A 219 2.63 3.97 18.70
CA HIS A 219 1.43 4.10 19.52
C HIS A 219 0.59 2.81 19.43
N GLY A 220 0.46 2.10 20.54
CA GLY A 220 -0.25 0.82 20.58
C GLY A 220 0.47 -0.30 19.84
N GLY A 221 -0.27 -1.08 19.08
CA GLY A 221 0.24 -2.20 18.30
C GLY A 221 0.16 -2.00 16.79
N SER A 222 0.22 -3.10 16.05
CA SER A 222 -0.10 -3.12 14.62
C SER A 222 -1.62 -3.12 14.44
N TYR A 223 -2.14 -2.33 13.51
CA TYR A 223 -3.57 -2.26 13.18
C TYR A 223 -3.80 -2.51 11.70
N SER A 224 -4.91 -3.19 11.38
CA SER A 224 -5.33 -3.41 9.99
C SER A 224 -5.60 -2.09 9.27
N GLY A 225 -5.30 -2.04 7.96
CA GLY A 225 -5.60 -0.90 7.10
C GLY A 225 -4.61 0.26 7.15
N THR A 226 -3.58 0.22 8.01
CA THR A 226 -2.55 1.29 8.05
C THR A 226 -1.78 1.39 6.74
N GLY A 227 -1.47 0.26 6.10
CA GLY A 227 -0.85 0.20 4.77
C GLY A 227 -1.75 0.81 3.70
N ASP A 228 -3.02 0.43 3.67
CA ASP A 228 -4.01 0.98 2.71
C ASP A 228 -4.17 2.49 2.85
N LEU A 229 -4.21 3.01 4.09
CA LEU A 229 -4.30 4.44 4.34
C LEU A 229 -3.04 5.17 3.84
N LEU A 230 -1.84 4.63 4.12
CA LEU A 230 -0.58 5.20 3.64
C LEU A 230 -0.55 5.20 2.11
N ALA A 231 -0.78 4.06 1.46
CA ALA A 231 -0.76 3.93 0.00
C ALA A 231 -1.81 4.84 -0.66
N SER A 232 -3.01 4.98 -0.06
CA SER A 232 -4.06 5.87 -0.53
C SER A 232 -3.65 7.35 -0.48
N ILE A 233 -3.03 7.79 0.63
CA ILE A 233 -2.56 9.17 0.80
C ILE A 233 -1.42 9.46 -0.19
N VAL A 234 -0.48 8.52 -0.35
CA VAL A 234 0.63 8.63 -1.32
C VAL A 234 0.08 8.72 -2.74
N CYS A 235 -0.83 7.82 -3.12
CA CYS A 235 -1.44 7.83 -4.45
C CYS A 235 -2.16 9.16 -4.73
N ALA A 236 -3.01 9.61 -3.81
CA ALA A 236 -3.76 10.86 -3.97
C ALA A 236 -2.83 12.07 -4.05
N GLY A 237 -1.81 12.16 -3.19
CA GLY A 237 -0.83 13.24 -3.17
C GLY A 237 -0.06 13.31 -4.50
N MET A 238 0.51 12.21 -4.95
CA MET A 238 1.30 12.17 -6.19
C MET A 238 0.43 12.45 -7.44
N VAL A 239 -0.78 11.95 -7.51
CA VAL A 239 -1.74 12.27 -8.61
C VAL A 239 -2.07 13.76 -8.62
N ARG A 240 -2.05 14.44 -7.47
CA ARG A 240 -2.22 15.89 -7.37
C ARG A 240 -0.95 16.68 -7.72
N GLY A 241 0.21 16.03 -7.77
CA GLY A 241 1.50 16.63 -8.07
C GLY A 241 2.41 16.84 -6.85
N ASP A 242 2.05 16.30 -5.67
CA ASP A 242 2.94 16.30 -4.51
C ASP A 242 4.12 15.33 -4.78
N THR A 243 5.26 15.53 -4.12
CA THR A 243 6.36 14.57 -4.15
C THR A 243 6.02 13.31 -3.34
N ALA A 244 6.68 12.19 -3.62
CA ALA A 244 6.53 10.97 -2.82
C ALA A 244 6.89 11.23 -1.35
N THR A 245 8.00 11.93 -1.11
CA THR A 245 8.45 12.30 0.24
C THR A 245 7.41 13.13 1.00
N ASP A 246 6.81 14.15 0.38
CA ASP A 246 5.80 14.98 1.05
C ASP A 246 4.49 14.21 1.29
N SER A 247 4.13 13.33 0.35
CA SER A 247 2.97 12.45 0.50
C SER A 247 3.15 11.47 1.66
N VAL A 248 4.33 10.86 1.81
CA VAL A 248 4.65 9.97 2.95
C VAL A 248 4.69 10.73 4.27
N LYS A 249 5.28 11.95 4.32
CA LYS A 249 5.25 12.80 5.53
C LYS A 249 3.81 13.09 5.97
N ARG A 250 2.94 13.45 5.02
CA ARG A 250 1.51 13.67 5.28
C ARG A 250 0.85 12.40 5.82
N ALA A 251 1.11 11.24 5.21
CA ALA A 251 0.58 9.96 5.65
C ALA A 251 1.04 9.61 7.07
N VAL A 252 2.32 9.76 7.36
CA VAL A 252 2.90 9.49 8.69
C VAL A 252 2.25 10.39 9.76
N THR A 253 2.16 11.70 9.52
CA THR A 253 1.51 12.64 10.45
C THR A 253 0.04 12.31 10.71
N PHE A 254 -0.69 11.94 9.65
CA PHE A 254 -2.08 11.54 9.74
C PHE A 254 -2.26 10.24 10.54
N LEU A 255 -1.49 9.22 10.19
CA LEU A 255 -1.53 7.90 10.84
C LEU A 255 -1.14 8.00 12.31
N GLU A 256 -0.05 8.71 12.64
CA GLU A 256 0.39 8.90 14.02
C GLU A 256 -0.72 9.56 14.88
N THR A 257 -1.36 10.60 14.35
CA THR A 257 -2.47 11.28 15.04
C THR A 257 -3.64 10.32 15.31
N ALA A 258 -4.04 9.52 14.32
CA ALA A 258 -5.13 8.57 14.47
C ALA A 258 -4.77 7.39 15.39
N LEU A 259 -3.50 6.93 15.36
CA LEU A 259 -3.01 5.83 16.19
C LEU A 259 -2.97 6.18 17.68
N ILE A 260 -2.64 7.42 18.05
CA ILE A 260 -2.65 7.88 19.44
C ILE A 260 -4.04 7.65 20.06
N GLU A 261 -5.09 8.06 19.38
CA GLU A 261 -6.46 7.92 19.86
C GLU A 261 -6.93 6.46 19.84
N THR A 262 -6.62 5.74 18.76
CA THR A 262 -6.95 4.31 18.60
C THR A 262 -6.34 3.48 19.73
N ALA A 263 -5.07 3.73 20.07
CA ALA A 263 -4.39 3.06 21.18
C ALA A 263 -4.99 3.44 22.54
N ARG A 264 -5.35 4.71 22.73
CA ARG A 264 -6.00 5.19 23.96
C ARG A 264 -7.35 4.52 24.18
N GLU A 265 -8.13 4.32 23.12
CA GLU A 265 -9.43 3.64 23.15
C GLU A 265 -9.33 2.11 23.17
N GLN A 266 -8.11 1.55 23.09
CA GLN A 266 -7.84 0.10 23.08
C GLN A 266 -8.62 -0.64 21.99
N ILE A 267 -8.74 -0.03 20.81
CA ILE A 267 -9.43 -0.62 19.66
C ILE A 267 -8.73 -1.94 19.28
N PRO A 268 -9.48 -3.03 19.02
CA PRO A 268 -8.91 -4.28 18.57
C PRO A 268 -8.16 -4.13 17.23
N ARG A 269 -7.06 -4.87 17.05
CA ARG A 269 -6.22 -4.82 15.84
C ARG A 269 -7.03 -4.91 14.55
N ASN A 270 -7.98 -5.86 14.51
CA ASN A 270 -8.74 -6.17 13.30
C ASN A 270 -9.86 -5.15 12.99
N ASP A 271 -10.26 -4.33 13.95
CA ASP A 271 -11.22 -3.25 13.74
C ASP A 271 -10.60 -2.05 12.99
N GLY A 272 -9.26 -2.03 12.88
CA GLY A 272 -8.51 -0.96 12.23
C GLY A 272 -8.39 0.30 13.07
N ILE A 273 -7.82 1.36 12.52
CA ILE A 273 -7.62 2.61 13.24
C ILE A 273 -8.82 3.56 13.12
N ASN A 274 -9.04 4.39 14.15
CA ASN A 274 -10.08 5.42 14.15
C ASN A 274 -9.61 6.65 13.36
N PHE A 275 -9.57 6.54 12.04
CA PHE A 275 -9.03 7.59 11.17
C PHE A 275 -10.07 8.63 10.74
N GLU A 276 -11.35 8.32 10.76
CA GLU A 276 -12.43 9.15 10.21
C GLU A 276 -12.48 10.57 10.81
N PRO A 277 -12.32 10.77 12.15
CA PRO A 277 -12.30 12.11 12.74
C PRO A 277 -11.15 12.99 12.26
N TYR A 278 -10.08 12.36 11.76
CA TYR A 278 -8.83 13.02 11.37
C TYR A 278 -8.73 13.29 9.87
N LEU A 279 -9.68 12.84 9.04
CA LEU A 279 -9.67 13.06 7.59
C LEU A 279 -9.46 14.52 7.20
N LYS A 280 -9.92 15.47 8.02
CA LYS A 280 -9.69 16.92 7.81
C LYS A 280 -8.22 17.33 7.74
N LEU A 281 -7.29 16.52 8.28
CA LEU A 281 -5.84 16.78 8.21
C LEU A 281 -5.26 16.53 6.82
N LEU A 282 -6.02 15.88 5.95
CA LEU A 282 -5.63 15.57 4.57
C LEU A 282 -6.13 16.60 3.54
N MET A 283 -6.92 17.58 3.98
CA MET A 283 -7.51 18.63 3.11
C MET A 283 -6.48 19.63 2.62
#